data_01b38e6559ac30916aca319d871a3c0f
#
_entry.id   01b38e6559ac30916aca319d871a3c0f
#
_cell.length_a   1.000
_cell.length_b   1.000
_cell.length_c   1.000
_cell.angle_alpha   90.00
_cell.angle_beta   90.00
_cell.angle_gamma   90.00
#
_symmetry.space_group_name_H-M   'P 1'
#
loop_
_entity.id
_entity.type
_entity.pdbx_description
1 polymer ?
#
loop_
_entity_poly.entity_id
_entity_poly.type
_entity_poly.pdbx_seq_one_letter_code
_entity_poly.pdbx_strand_id
1 'polypeptide(L)'
;MSFIKYISDEFHYKEVLSLVKKTKRTVWIGTADIKDLYVDDKPFLALIASLLKKGVEVRLIHAKEPGIAWREDHEKHPILYDGMERVLCLRVHFKLIIIDSTIAYVGSANLTGAGMGMKSPKKRNFEAGILTDDPEMLEAAIEQFDNVWIGKFCKDCGRREYCSDPIK
;
A
#
# COMPACT_ATOMS: atom_id res chain seq x y z
N MET A 1 -6.07 25.80 3.00
CA MET A 1 -7.02 25.06 3.85
C MET A 1 -6.90 23.59 3.51
N SER A 2 -6.59 22.73 4.48
CA SER A 2 -6.46 21.29 4.28
C SER A 2 -7.84 20.62 4.22
N PHE A 3 -7.92 19.46 3.58
CA PHE A 3 -9.13 18.64 3.61
C PHE A 3 -8.92 17.40 4.48
N ILE A 4 -9.99 16.94 5.11
CA ILE A 4 -10.08 15.63 5.77
C ILE A 4 -11.37 14.99 5.28
N LYS A 5 -11.26 13.82 4.65
CA LYS A 5 -12.39 13.10 4.07
C LYS A 5 -12.49 11.71 4.64
N TYR A 6 -13.66 11.38 5.17
CA TYR A 6 -13.97 10.01 5.59
C TYR A 6 -14.19 9.12 4.38
N ILE A 7 -13.54 7.97 4.36
CA ILE A 7 -13.64 6.96 3.29
C ILE A 7 -14.24 5.69 3.89
N SER A 8 -15.31 5.21 3.30
CA SER A 8 -15.97 3.96 3.69
C SER A 8 -16.08 2.99 2.52
N ASP A 9 -15.96 1.70 2.81
CA ASP A 9 -16.28 0.59 1.93
C ASP A 9 -15.79 0.74 0.49
N GLU A 10 -16.69 0.83 -0.48
CA GLU A 10 -16.38 0.95 -1.92
C GLU A 10 -15.66 2.23 -2.33
N PHE A 11 -15.69 3.25 -1.48
CA PHE A 11 -14.99 4.50 -1.76
C PHE A 11 -13.46 4.36 -1.65
N HIS A 12 -12.96 3.32 -0.99
CA HIS A 12 -11.54 2.95 -1.08
C HIS A 12 -11.15 2.68 -2.55
N TYR A 13 -11.95 1.91 -3.27
CA TYR A 13 -11.73 1.66 -4.69
C TYR A 13 -11.95 2.92 -5.55
N LYS A 14 -13.09 3.58 -5.37
CA LYS A 14 -13.51 4.70 -6.22
C LYS A 14 -12.62 5.94 -6.06
N GLU A 15 -12.12 6.20 -4.87
CA GLU A 15 -11.40 7.42 -4.56
C GLU A 15 -9.92 7.18 -4.28
N VAL A 16 -9.56 6.29 -3.35
CA VAL A 16 -8.16 6.08 -2.96
C VAL A 16 -7.37 5.45 -4.11
N LEU A 17 -7.84 4.36 -4.70
CA LEU A 17 -7.16 3.75 -5.86
C LEU A 17 -7.17 4.65 -7.09
N SER A 18 -8.20 5.48 -7.24
CA SER A 18 -8.25 6.48 -8.31
C SER A 18 -7.12 7.52 -8.18
N LEU A 19 -6.76 7.90 -6.96
CA LEU A 19 -5.60 8.77 -6.71
C LEU A 19 -4.28 8.04 -6.95
N VAL A 20 -4.16 6.79 -6.53
CA VAL A 20 -2.97 5.96 -6.83
C VAL A 20 -2.71 5.91 -8.34
N LYS A 21 -3.75 5.72 -9.16
CA LYS A 21 -3.62 5.74 -10.63
C LYS A 21 -3.07 7.07 -11.18
N LYS A 22 -3.30 8.17 -10.49
CA LYS A 22 -2.92 9.53 -10.90
C LYS A 22 -1.58 9.99 -10.32
N THR A 23 -0.90 9.13 -9.55
CA THR A 23 0.42 9.43 -8.96
C THR A 23 1.40 9.90 -10.02
N LYS A 24 2.16 10.93 -9.70
CA LYS A 24 3.12 11.56 -10.63
C LYS A 24 4.58 11.34 -10.25
N ARG A 25 4.87 11.21 -8.95
CA ARG A 25 6.25 11.14 -8.45
C ARG A 25 6.48 9.92 -7.55
N THR A 26 5.69 9.77 -6.49
CA THR A 26 5.91 8.74 -5.49
C THR A 26 4.60 8.15 -4.99
N VAL A 27 4.57 6.85 -4.78
CA VAL A 27 3.51 6.17 -4.03
C VAL A 27 4.13 5.18 -3.05
N TRP A 28 3.85 5.38 -1.77
CA TRP A 28 4.29 4.51 -0.68
C TRP A 28 3.07 3.81 -0.09
N ILE A 29 3.14 2.51 0.00
CA ILE A 29 2.01 1.66 0.41
C ILE A 29 2.44 0.79 1.58
N GLY A 30 1.69 0.87 2.68
CA GLY A 30 1.80 -0.03 3.82
C GLY A 30 0.51 -0.84 3.98
N THR A 31 0.63 -2.15 4.13
CA THR A 31 -0.52 -3.05 4.29
C THR A 31 -0.12 -4.32 5.03
N ALA A 32 -1.03 -4.92 5.78
CA ALA A 32 -0.75 -6.20 6.39
C ALA A 32 -0.91 -7.37 5.41
N ASP A 33 -1.83 -7.27 4.46
CA ASP A 33 -2.16 -8.33 3.51
C ASP A 33 -2.35 -7.78 2.10
N ILE A 34 -1.94 -8.59 1.11
CA ILE A 34 -2.10 -8.27 -0.33
C ILE A 34 -2.75 -9.49 -0.98
N LYS A 35 -3.89 -9.29 -1.63
CA LYS A 35 -4.63 -10.40 -2.20
C LYS A 35 -5.69 -9.94 -3.20
N ASP A 36 -5.76 -10.61 -4.35
CA ASP A 36 -6.83 -10.54 -5.34
C ASP A 36 -7.38 -9.13 -5.64
N LEU A 37 -6.52 -8.12 -5.68
CA LEU A 37 -6.90 -6.77 -6.03
C LEU A 37 -6.72 -6.52 -7.53
N TYR A 38 -7.79 -6.05 -8.16
CA TYR A 38 -7.83 -5.63 -9.56
C TYR A 38 -8.24 -4.16 -9.64
N VAL A 39 -7.65 -3.46 -10.58
CA VAL A 39 -7.99 -2.06 -10.90
C VAL A 39 -8.21 -1.98 -12.40
N ASP A 40 -9.39 -1.50 -12.81
CA ASP A 40 -9.82 -1.48 -14.23
C ASP A 40 -9.64 -2.86 -14.91
N ASP A 41 -10.14 -3.91 -14.25
CA ASP A 41 -10.10 -5.31 -14.72
C ASP A 41 -8.69 -5.89 -14.92
N LYS A 42 -7.66 -5.25 -14.41
CA LYS A 42 -6.27 -5.72 -14.43
C LYS A 42 -5.74 -5.93 -13.01
N PRO A 43 -4.85 -6.91 -12.80
CA PRO A 43 -4.20 -7.07 -11.52
C PRO A 43 -3.55 -5.76 -11.03
N PHE A 44 -3.57 -5.51 -9.74
CA PHE A 44 -2.98 -4.30 -9.15
C PHE A 44 -1.51 -4.09 -9.56
N LEU A 45 -0.74 -5.16 -9.69
CA LEU A 45 0.66 -5.09 -10.14
C LEU A 45 0.81 -4.55 -11.57
N ALA A 46 -0.18 -4.71 -12.43
CA ALA A 46 -0.17 -4.08 -13.75
C ALA A 46 -0.28 -2.55 -13.65
N LEU A 47 -1.06 -2.03 -12.69
CA LEU A 47 -1.08 -0.60 -12.39
C LEU A 47 0.28 -0.13 -11.88
N ILE A 48 0.89 -0.84 -10.93
CA ILE A 48 2.22 -0.50 -10.39
C ILE A 48 3.26 -0.50 -11.50
N ALA A 49 3.28 -1.52 -12.36
CA ALA A 49 4.18 -1.57 -13.51
C ALA A 49 4.00 -0.37 -14.47
N SER A 50 2.75 0.06 -14.67
CA SER A 50 2.44 1.26 -15.46
C SER A 50 2.98 2.54 -14.83
N LEU A 51 2.88 2.69 -13.50
CA LEU A 51 3.44 3.83 -12.77
C LEU A 51 4.97 3.86 -12.85
N LEU A 52 5.62 2.71 -12.65
CA LEU A 52 7.08 2.58 -12.78
C LEU A 52 7.58 2.97 -14.19
N LYS A 53 6.87 2.56 -15.24
CA LYS A 53 7.19 2.96 -16.63
C LYS A 53 7.09 4.48 -16.85
N LYS A 54 6.31 5.18 -16.04
CA LYS A 54 6.19 6.65 -16.06
C LYS A 54 7.21 7.35 -15.15
N GLY A 55 8.11 6.60 -14.50
CA GLY A 55 9.12 7.14 -13.60
C GLY A 55 8.64 7.39 -12.18
N VAL A 56 7.49 6.84 -11.78
CA VAL A 56 6.99 6.94 -10.39
C VAL A 56 7.82 6.01 -9.50
N GLU A 57 8.29 6.54 -8.36
CA GLU A 57 8.90 5.73 -7.30
C GLU A 57 7.81 4.98 -6.53
N VAL A 58 7.97 3.68 -6.36
CA VAL A 58 7.01 2.84 -5.65
C VAL A 58 7.69 2.11 -4.49
N ARG A 59 7.20 2.33 -3.27
CA ARG A 59 7.62 1.60 -2.07
C ARG A 59 6.45 0.83 -1.47
N LEU A 60 6.68 -0.43 -1.12
CA LEU A 60 5.70 -1.31 -0.53
C LEU A 60 6.23 -1.94 0.75
N ILE A 61 5.52 -1.74 1.86
CA ILE A 61 5.72 -2.50 3.10
C ILE A 61 4.53 -3.44 3.29
N HIS A 62 4.80 -4.72 3.52
CA HIS A 62 3.75 -5.70 3.79
C HIS A 62 4.15 -6.70 4.87
N ALA A 63 3.16 -7.29 5.55
CA ALA A 63 3.41 -8.20 6.67
C ALA A 63 3.39 -9.67 6.27
N LYS A 64 2.58 -10.03 5.29
CA LYS A 64 2.44 -11.42 4.83
C LYS A 64 3.10 -11.61 3.47
N GLU A 65 3.70 -12.77 3.26
CA GLU A 65 4.12 -13.18 1.92
C GLU A 65 2.92 -13.29 1.00
N PRO A 66 2.95 -12.65 -0.17
CA PRO A 66 1.88 -12.74 -1.13
C PRO A 66 1.71 -14.16 -1.70
N GLY A 67 0.47 -14.50 -2.04
CA GLY A 67 0.12 -15.78 -2.62
C GLY A 67 0.63 -16.01 -4.03
N ILE A 68 0.37 -17.20 -4.58
CA ILE A 68 0.83 -17.65 -5.90
C ILE A 68 0.36 -16.69 -7.01
N ALA A 69 -0.91 -16.30 -7.03
CA ALA A 69 -1.45 -15.42 -8.05
C ALA A 69 -0.70 -14.06 -8.14
N TRP A 70 -0.32 -13.50 -6.98
CA TRP A 70 0.46 -12.27 -6.95
C TRP A 70 1.87 -12.48 -7.52
N ARG A 71 2.51 -13.62 -7.24
CA ARG A 71 3.84 -13.95 -7.79
C ARG A 71 3.79 -14.13 -9.30
N GLU A 72 2.78 -14.84 -9.81
CA GLU A 72 2.55 -15.00 -11.24
C GLU A 72 2.33 -13.66 -11.96
N ASP A 73 1.56 -12.75 -11.34
CA ASP A 73 1.36 -11.40 -11.88
C ASP A 73 2.63 -10.55 -11.80
N HIS A 74 3.46 -10.73 -10.76
CA HIS A 74 4.75 -10.08 -10.64
C HIS A 74 5.70 -10.51 -11.77
N GLU A 75 5.73 -11.80 -12.08
CA GLU A 75 6.57 -12.37 -13.18
C GLU A 75 6.19 -11.84 -14.56
N LYS A 76 4.92 -11.48 -14.78
CA LYS A 76 4.45 -10.88 -16.03
C LYS A 76 4.99 -9.48 -16.30
N HIS A 77 5.55 -8.83 -15.29
CA HIS A 77 6.01 -7.45 -15.36
C HIS A 77 7.46 -7.32 -14.86
N PRO A 78 8.48 -7.62 -15.69
CA PRO A 78 9.89 -7.59 -15.27
C PRO A 78 10.34 -6.27 -14.61
N ILE A 79 9.76 -5.13 -14.98
CA ILE A 79 10.06 -3.83 -14.37
C ILE A 79 9.81 -3.80 -12.84
N LEU A 80 8.97 -4.68 -12.33
CA LEU A 80 8.70 -4.76 -10.89
C LEU A 80 9.89 -5.25 -10.07
N TYR A 81 10.76 -6.09 -10.67
CA TYR A 81 11.93 -6.63 -9.97
C TYR A 81 12.93 -5.55 -9.58
N ASP A 82 13.18 -4.60 -10.50
CA ASP A 82 14.17 -3.55 -10.30
C ASP A 82 13.55 -2.23 -9.83
N GLY A 83 12.27 -2.02 -10.14
CA GLY A 83 11.61 -0.72 -9.94
C GLY A 83 10.76 -0.61 -8.69
N MET A 84 10.13 -1.70 -8.22
CA MET A 84 9.31 -1.67 -7.01
C MET A 84 10.15 -2.06 -5.80
N GLU A 85 10.46 -1.10 -4.95
CA GLU A 85 11.13 -1.36 -3.68
C GLU A 85 10.15 -1.97 -2.67
N ARG A 86 10.58 -3.01 -1.98
CA ARG A 86 9.71 -3.80 -1.10
C ARG A 86 10.41 -4.20 0.19
N VAL A 87 9.70 -4.05 1.31
CA VAL A 87 10.12 -4.52 2.65
C VAL A 87 9.03 -5.40 3.23
N LEU A 88 9.41 -6.58 3.74
CA LEU A 88 8.53 -7.43 4.51
C LEU A 88 8.77 -7.19 6.00
N CYS A 89 7.72 -6.82 6.74
CA CYS A 89 7.78 -6.64 8.18
C CYS A 89 6.57 -7.29 8.86
N LEU A 90 6.78 -8.37 9.58
CA LEU A 90 5.74 -9.17 10.25
C LEU A 90 4.92 -8.39 11.30
N ARG A 91 5.40 -7.23 11.73
CA ARG A 91 4.74 -6.37 12.72
C ARG A 91 3.86 -5.31 12.09
N VAL A 92 3.92 -5.11 10.78
CA VAL A 92 3.09 -4.11 10.10
C VAL A 92 1.64 -4.53 10.13
N HIS A 93 0.82 -3.66 10.71
CA HIS A 93 -0.64 -3.80 10.71
C HIS A 93 -1.33 -2.50 10.28
N PHE A 94 -0.60 -1.42 10.08
CA PHE A 94 -1.16 -0.20 9.51
C PHE A 94 -1.55 -0.42 8.04
N LYS A 95 -2.55 0.31 7.59
CA LYS A 95 -2.94 0.40 6.19
C LYS A 95 -2.86 1.86 5.83
N LEU A 96 -1.82 2.20 5.10
CA LEU A 96 -1.55 3.56 4.68
C LEU A 96 -1.06 3.65 3.25
N ILE A 97 -1.46 4.70 2.57
CA ILE A 97 -1.02 5.03 1.22
C ILE A 97 -0.66 6.50 1.20
N ILE A 98 0.59 6.81 0.82
CA ILE A 98 1.09 8.17 0.70
C ILE A 98 1.35 8.44 -0.78
N ILE A 99 0.72 9.48 -1.32
CA ILE A 99 0.75 9.81 -2.74
C ILE A 99 1.46 11.15 -2.92
N ASP A 100 2.52 11.16 -3.72
CA ASP A 100 3.32 12.34 -4.08
C ASP A 100 3.81 13.17 -2.88
N SER A 101 3.84 12.57 -1.68
CA SER A 101 4.13 13.23 -0.39
C SER A 101 3.20 14.43 -0.12
N THR A 102 1.99 14.40 -0.66
CA THR A 102 1.01 15.48 -0.54
C THR A 102 -0.36 15.01 -0.04
N ILE A 103 -0.68 13.73 -0.19
CA ILE A 103 -1.95 13.14 0.24
C ILE A 103 -1.65 11.84 0.98
N ALA A 104 -2.32 11.61 2.10
CA ALA A 104 -2.27 10.36 2.85
C ALA A 104 -3.66 9.74 2.98
N TYR A 105 -3.73 8.43 2.79
CA TYR A 105 -4.81 7.58 3.26
C TYR A 105 -4.32 6.79 4.48
N VAL A 106 -5.12 6.78 5.53
CA VAL A 106 -4.91 5.96 6.73
C VAL A 106 -6.22 5.28 7.10
N GLY A 107 -6.23 3.98 7.28
CA GLY A 107 -7.48 3.29 7.57
C GLY A 107 -7.34 1.81 7.87
N SER A 108 -8.44 1.09 7.73
CA SER A 108 -8.54 -0.32 8.03
C SER A 108 -8.34 -1.24 6.81
N ALA A 109 -8.49 -0.72 5.59
CA ALA A 109 -8.52 -1.51 4.36
C ALA A 109 -7.14 -2.05 3.96
N ASN A 110 -6.96 -3.36 4.00
CA ASN A 110 -5.82 -4.03 3.38
C ASN A 110 -5.87 -3.92 1.85
N LEU A 111 -4.72 -4.11 1.21
CA LEU A 111 -4.58 -4.11 -0.26
C LEU A 111 -5.15 -5.40 -0.86
N THR A 112 -6.44 -5.63 -0.63
CA THR A 112 -7.19 -6.80 -1.08
C THR A 112 -8.44 -6.38 -1.83
N GLY A 113 -8.98 -7.26 -2.68
CA GLY A 113 -10.22 -6.96 -3.40
C GLY A 113 -11.41 -6.71 -2.48
N ALA A 114 -11.52 -7.44 -1.37
CA ALA A 114 -12.56 -7.22 -0.37
C ALA A 114 -12.31 -5.95 0.46
N GLY A 115 -11.07 -5.72 0.89
CA GLY A 115 -10.68 -4.56 1.71
C GLY A 115 -10.82 -3.23 0.97
N MET A 116 -10.33 -3.17 -0.26
CA MET A 116 -10.42 -1.95 -1.07
C MET A 116 -11.80 -1.72 -1.71
N GLY A 117 -12.81 -2.53 -1.36
CA GLY A 117 -14.18 -2.33 -1.84
C GLY A 117 -14.42 -2.66 -3.31
N MET A 118 -13.52 -3.39 -3.96
CA MET A 118 -13.63 -3.83 -5.35
C MET A 118 -14.75 -4.87 -5.52
N LYS A 119 -14.91 -5.76 -4.54
CA LYS A 119 -15.92 -6.83 -4.61
C LYS A 119 -17.35 -6.30 -4.48
N SER A 120 -18.31 -7.13 -4.89
CA SER A 120 -19.74 -6.80 -4.81
C SER A 120 -20.17 -6.46 -3.36
N PRO A 121 -21.28 -5.75 -3.17
CA PRO A 121 -21.78 -5.39 -1.85
C PRO A 121 -21.93 -6.56 -0.86
N LYS A 122 -22.16 -7.76 -1.37
CA LYS A 122 -22.29 -8.98 -0.56
C LYS A 122 -20.97 -9.63 -0.16
N LYS A 123 -19.83 -9.21 -0.77
CA LYS A 123 -18.51 -9.86 -0.61
C LYS A 123 -17.42 -8.92 -0.15
N ARG A 124 -17.62 -7.61 -0.22
CA ARG A 124 -16.64 -6.63 0.27
C ARG A 124 -16.72 -6.49 1.79
N ASN A 125 -15.60 -6.11 2.39
CA ASN A 125 -15.57 -5.79 3.81
C ASN A 125 -16.26 -4.44 4.08
N PHE A 126 -16.68 -4.25 5.34
CA PHE A 126 -16.95 -2.91 5.87
C PHE A 126 -15.63 -2.34 6.38
N GLU A 127 -15.15 -1.29 5.72
CA GLU A 127 -13.86 -0.66 6.01
C GLU A 127 -14.05 0.84 6.21
N ALA A 128 -13.17 1.43 6.99
CA ALA A 128 -13.15 2.86 7.26
C ALA A 128 -11.75 3.44 7.16
N GLY A 129 -11.65 4.69 6.75
CA GLY A 129 -10.38 5.39 6.68
C GLY A 129 -10.55 6.89 6.52
N ILE A 130 -9.43 7.57 6.55
CA ILE A 130 -9.31 9.01 6.32
C ILE A 130 -8.39 9.25 5.13
N LEU A 131 -8.82 10.08 4.23
CA LEU A 131 -8.02 10.66 3.16
C LEU A 131 -7.80 12.14 3.44
N THR A 132 -6.55 12.60 3.41
CA THR A 132 -6.23 13.96 3.82
C THR A 132 -4.97 14.50 3.15
N ASP A 133 -4.90 15.83 3.01
CA ASP A 133 -3.69 16.60 2.71
C ASP A 133 -3.25 17.47 3.91
N ASP A 134 -3.79 17.20 5.11
CA ASP A 134 -3.40 17.90 6.32
C ASP A 134 -1.92 17.66 6.61
N PRO A 135 -1.09 18.73 6.75
CA PRO A 135 0.34 18.60 6.90
C PRO A 135 0.80 17.80 8.12
N GLU A 136 0.12 17.94 9.26
CA GLU A 136 0.51 17.24 10.49
C GLU A 136 0.22 15.74 10.38
N MET A 137 -0.95 15.39 9.84
CA MET A 137 -1.31 13.99 9.59
C MET A 137 -0.41 13.35 8.53
N LEU A 138 -0.08 14.08 7.47
CA LEU A 138 0.79 13.61 6.40
C LEU A 138 2.21 13.36 6.92
N GLU A 139 2.78 14.29 7.68
CA GLU A 139 4.10 14.14 8.30
C GLU A 139 4.15 12.94 9.23
N ALA A 140 3.14 12.77 10.09
CA ALA A 140 3.06 11.61 10.98
C ALA A 140 2.97 10.28 10.23
N ALA A 141 2.21 10.23 9.13
CA ALA A 141 2.11 9.03 8.28
C ALA A 141 3.44 8.71 7.58
N ILE A 142 4.12 9.72 7.06
CA ILE A 142 5.45 9.59 6.43
C ILE A 142 6.46 9.10 7.46
N GLU A 143 6.51 9.70 8.65
CA GLU A 143 7.43 9.29 9.71
C GLU A 143 7.19 7.84 10.13
N GLN A 144 5.94 7.43 10.32
CA GLN A 144 5.62 6.06 10.68
C GLN A 144 6.06 5.07 9.59
N PHE A 145 5.82 5.39 8.33
CA PHE A 145 6.26 4.57 7.20
C PHE A 145 7.78 4.46 7.16
N ASP A 146 8.48 5.59 7.20
CA ASP A 146 9.94 5.64 7.11
C ASP A 146 10.63 4.92 8.27
N ASN A 147 10.13 5.03 9.49
CA ASN A 147 10.68 4.32 10.64
C ASN A 147 10.67 2.79 10.45
N VAL A 148 9.65 2.25 9.79
CA VAL A 148 9.62 0.83 9.43
C VAL A 148 10.51 0.56 8.23
N TRP A 149 10.45 1.42 7.22
CA TRP A 149 11.19 1.28 5.97
C TRP A 149 12.70 1.18 6.18
N ILE A 150 13.26 2.05 7.01
CA ILE A 150 14.71 2.06 7.33
C ILE A 150 15.12 1.02 8.37
N GLY A 151 14.17 0.23 8.89
CA GLY A 151 14.45 -0.80 9.89
C GLY A 151 14.81 -0.26 11.28
N LYS A 152 14.34 0.92 11.65
CA LYS A 152 14.64 1.57 12.95
C LYS A 152 14.47 0.63 14.16
N PHE A 153 13.51 -0.28 14.10
CA PHE A 153 13.18 -1.20 15.18
C PHE A 153 13.68 -2.63 14.96
N CYS A 154 14.45 -2.90 13.91
CA CYS A 154 14.84 -4.25 13.53
C CYS A 154 15.86 -4.86 14.49
N LYS A 155 16.79 -4.05 15.02
CA LYS A 155 17.85 -4.53 15.92
C LYS A 155 17.30 -5.26 17.14
N ASP A 156 16.29 -4.67 17.80
CA ASP A 156 15.68 -5.18 19.03
C ASP A 156 14.29 -5.79 18.80
N CYS A 157 14.02 -6.23 17.57
CA CYS A 157 12.71 -6.74 17.19
C CYS A 157 12.46 -8.14 17.76
N GLY A 158 11.40 -8.29 18.57
CA GLY A 158 10.99 -9.59 19.13
C GLY A 158 10.48 -10.61 18.09
N ARG A 159 10.34 -10.23 16.83
CA ARG A 159 9.97 -11.11 15.70
C ARG A 159 11.13 -11.40 14.75
N ARG A 160 12.34 -10.94 15.07
CA ARG A 160 13.52 -11.03 14.18
C ARG A 160 13.83 -12.47 13.77
N GLU A 161 13.70 -13.42 14.68
CA GLU A 161 13.92 -14.86 14.44
C GLU A 161 13.02 -15.43 13.34
N TYR A 162 11.80 -14.90 13.21
CA TYR A 162 10.81 -15.35 12.22
C TYR A 162 10.73 -14.45 10.99
N CYS A 163 11.55 -13.40 10.93
CA CYS A 163 11.53 -12.44 9.84
C CYS A 163 12.39 -12.93 8.67
N SER A 164 11.80 -13.03 7.49
CA SER A 164 12.53 -13.40 6.26
C SER A 164 13.33 -12.23 5.65
N ASP A 165 13.09 -11.00 6.12
CA ASP A 165 13.69 -9.78 5.57
C ASP A 165 14.19 -8.83 6.71
N PRO A 166 15.10 -9.30 7.59
CA PRO A 166 15.59 -8.47 8.70
C PRO A 166 16.60 -7.45 8.20
N ILE A 167 16.26 -6.17 8.32
CA ILE A 167 17.19 -5.06 8.03
C ILE A 167 18.31 -5.07 9.09
N LYS A 168 19.56 -4.93 8.65
CA LYS A 168 20.76 -4.98 9.51
C LYS A 168 21.11 -3.63 10.09
#